data_799bec2180755a48b02294e8a586870d
#
_entry.id   799bec2180755a48b02294e8a586870d
#
_cell.length_a   1.000
_cell.length_b   1.000
_cell.length_c   1.000
_cell.angle_alpha   90.00
_cell.angle_beta   90.00
_cell.angle_gamma   90.00
#
_symmetry.space_group_name_H-M   'P 1'
#
loop_
_entity.id
_entity.type
_entity.pdbx_description
1 polymer ?
#
loop_
_entity_poly.entity_id
_entity_poly.type
_entity_poly.pdbx_seq_one_letter_code
_entity_poly.pdbx_strand_id
1 'polypeptide(L)'
;MHCTKQGEILRTINSPDDIKSLSEEQLVQLCKELREYIIDVLSENPGHLASSLGTVELTVALHYLYNVPNDSLVWDVGHQAYSHKVLTGRRNEFENIRKLNGLSGFPRRDESKYDSFGAGQIGRAHV
;
A
#
# COMPACT_ATOMS: atom_id res chain seq x y z
N MET A 1 -20.90 -4.40 -12.87
CA MET A 1 -19.67 -4.74 -12.16
C MET A 1 -18.63 -3.66 -12.34
N HIS A 2 -18.05 -3.24 -11.25
CA HIS A 2 -17.03 -2.21 -11.28
C HIS A 2 -15.67 -2.84 -11.60
N CYS A 3 -14.92 -2.23 -12.52
CA CYS A 3 -13.61 -2.72 -12.88
C CYS A 3 -12.58 -1.66 -12.49
N THR A 4 -11.81 -1.94 -11.46
CA THR A 4 -10.84 -1.00 -10.92
C THR A 4 -9.63 -0.92 -11.83
N LYS A 5 -9.28 0.31 -12.20
CA LYS A 5 -8.17 0.54 -13.11
C LYS A 5 -6.87 0.71 -12.37
N GLN A 6 -5.86 -0.03 -12.75
CA GLN A 6 -4.59 0.04 -12.06
C GLN A 6 -3.53 0.87 -12.76
N GLY A 7 -3.73 1.30 -14.00
CA GLY A 7 -2.73 2.07 -14.70
C GLY A 7 -1.60 1.21 -15.27
N GLU A 8 -0.80 1.79 -16.15
CA GLU A 8 0.20 1.01 -16.87
C GLU A 8 1.43 0.68 -16.06
N ILE A 9 1.87 1.61 -15.23
CA ILE A 9 3.07 1.39 -14.42
C ILE A 9 2.71 0.59 -13.18
N LEU A 10 1.61 0.95 -12.50
CA LEU A 10 1.22 0.29 -11.26
C LEU A 10 1.04 -1.21 -11.45
N ARG A 11 0.45 -1.63 -12.55
CA ARG A 11 0.20 -3.06 -12.77
C ARG A 11 1.46 -3.88 -12.98
N THR A 12 2.61 -3.22 -13.19
CA THR A 12 3.89 -3.93 -13.31
C THR A 12 4.62 -4.06 -11.98
N ILE A 13 4.12 -3.42 -10.93
CA ILE A 13 4.77 -3.43 -9.62
C ILE A 13 4.25 -4.61 -8.82
N ASN A 14 5.02 -5.68 -8.77
CA ASN A 14 4.66 -6.88 -8.03
C ASN A 14 5.44 -7.01 -6.73
N SER A 15 6.49 -6.25 -6.57
CA SER A 15 7.26 -6.18 -5.32
C SER A 15 7.91 -4.80 -5.26
N PRO A 16 8.40 -4.40 -4.07
CA PRO A 16 9.06 -3.09 -3.97
C PRO A 16 10.28 -2.95 -4.87
N ASP A 17 10.94 -4.06 -5.20
CA ASP A 17 12.13 -4.00 -6.05
C ASP A 17 11.80 -3.48 -7.45
N ASP A 18 10.58 -3.70 -7.91
CA ASP A 18 10.17 -3.22 -9.23
C ASP A 18 10.15 -1.69 -9.29
N ILE A 19 10.04 -1.02 -8.16
CA ILE A 19 10.03 0.43 -8.11
C ILE A 19 11.42 1.00 -8.36
N LYS A 20 12.46 0.27 -7.95
CA LYS A 20 13.83 0.77 -7.98
C LYS A 20 14.39 0.98 -9.38
N SER A 21 13.78 0.37 -10.39
CA SER A 21 14.22 0.51 -11.77
C SER A 21 13.49 1.61 -12.54
N LEU A 22 12.57 2.31 -11.90
CA LEU A 22 11.79 3.34 -12.56
C LEU A 22 12.56 4.65 -12.67
N SER A 23 12.32 5.39 -13.75
CA SER A 23 12.85 6.73 -13.91
C SER A 23 12.06 7.69 -13.04
N GLU A 24 12.58 8.91 -12.89
CA GLU A 24 11.90 9.93 -12.11
C GLU A 24 10.50 10.21 -12.64
N GLU A 25 10.37 10.30 -13.96
CA GLU A 25 9.06 10.53 -14.56
C GLU A 25 8.11 9.37 -14.31
N GLN A 26 8.63 8.15 -14.35
CA GLN A 26 7.81 6.97 -14.06
C GLN A 26 7.40 6.92 -12.61
N LEU A 27 8.26 7.38 -11.70
CA LEU A 27 7.90 7.44 -10.28
C LEU A 27 6.76 8.42 -10.03
N VAL A 28 6.79 9.58 -10.70
CA VAL A 28 5.71 10.55 -10.59
C VAL A 28 4.42 9.97 -11.13
N GLN A 29 4.51 9.28 -12.27
CA GLN A 29 3.33 8.66 -12.86
C GLN A 29 2.80 7.54 -11.96
N LEU A 30 3.69 6.78 -11.35
CA LEU A 30 3.28 5.73 -10.41
C LEU A 30 2.48 6.31 -9.24
N CYS A 31 2.94 7.43 -8.70
CA CYS A 31 2.22 8.07 -7.60
C CYS A 31 0.81 8.47 -8.01
N LYS A 32 0.66 8.99 -9.23
CA LYS A 32 -0.64 9.37 -9.75
C LYS A 32 -1.54 8.15 -9.90
N GLU A 33 -1.02 7.08 -10.49
CA GLU A 33 -1.80 5.87 -10.69
C GLU A 33 -2.18 5.22 -9.36
N LEU A 34 -1.27 5.22 -8.40
CA LEU A 34 -1.52 4.66 -7.08
C LEU A 34 -2.63 5.42 -6.38
N ARG A 35 -2.58 6.76 -6.45
CA ARG A 35 -3.60 7.59 -5.84
C ARG A 35 -4.97 7.32 -6.46
N GLU A 36 -5.02 7.24 -7.78
CA GLU A 36 -6.27 6.98 -8.48
C GLU A 36 -6.83 5.61 -8.15
N TYR A 37 -5.96 4.62 -8.03
CA TYR A 37 -6.38 3.26 -7.69
C TYR A 37 -6.96 3.21 -6.27
N ILE A 38 -6.30 3.87 -5.32
CA ILE A 38 -6.80 3.89 -3.94
C ILE A 38 -8.16 4.57 -3.86
N ILE A 39 -8.32 5.70 -4.55
CA ILE A 39 -9.59 6.40 -4.57
C ILE A 39 -10.68 5.51 -5.16
N ASP A 40 -10.36 4.83 -6.25
CA ASP A 40 -11.32 3.99 -6.94
C ASP A 40 -11.79 2.82 -6.05
N VAL A 41 -10.85 2.17 -5.39
CA VAL A 41 -11.18 1.06 -4.50
C VAL A 41 -12.01 1.54 -3.31
N LEU A 42 -11.60 2.64 -2.69
CA LEU A 42 -12.28 3.12 -1.48
C LEU A 42 -13.62 3.78 -1.78
N SER A 43 -13.90 4.09 -3.03
CA SER A 43 -15.24 4.56 -3.39
C SER A 43 -16.28 3.47 -3.19
N GLU A 44 -15.86 2.21 -3.29
CA GLU A 44 -16.75 1.07 -3.08
C GLU A 44 -16.49 0.33 -1.79
N ASN A 45 -15.36 0.61 -1.16
CA ASN A 45 -14.92 -0.09 0.03
C ASN A 45 -14.29 0.91 0.98
N PRO A 46 -15.12 1.72 1.67
CA PRO A 46 -14.62 2.85 2.44
C PRO A 46 -13.59 2.49 3.49
N GLY A 47 -12.65 3.38 3.69
CA GLY A 47 -11.60 3.25 4.68
C GLY A 47 -10.99 4.62 4.94
N HIS A 48 -9.73 4.62 5.39
CA HIS A 48 -9.04 5.86 5.76
C HIS A 48 -8.39 6.51 4.54
N LEU A 49 -9.22 7.15 3.71
CA LEU A 49 -8.78 7.70 2.43
C LEU A 49 -7.78 8.83 2.57
N ALA A 50 -8.11 9.83 3.39
CA ALA A 50 -7.28 11.03 3.48
C ALA A 50 -5.87 10.72 3.96
N SER A 51 -5.74 9.87 4.98
CA SER A 51 -4.43 9.51 5.51
C SER A 51 -3.59 8.81 4.46
N SER A 52 -4.19 7.88 3.72
CA SER A 52 -3.46 7.12 2.71
C SER A 52 -3.06 7.98 1.51
N LEU A 53 -3.93 8.90 1.11
CA LEU A 53 -3.58 9.80 0.01
C LEU A 53 -2.44 10.73 0.39
N GLY A 54 -2.33 11.08 1.66
CA GLY A 54 -1.26 11.93 2.14
C GLY A 54 0.10 11.26 2.18
N THR A 55 0.15 9.93 2.11
CA THR A 55 1.40 9.19 2.21
C THR A 55 1.82 8.50 0.90
N VAL A 56 1.16 8.79 -0.22
CA VAL A 56 1.48 8.12 -1.48
C VAL A 56 2.93 8.38 -1.90
N GLU A 57 3.32 9.64 -2.01
CA GLU A 57 4.67 9.97 -2.45
C GLU A 57 5.72 9.49 -1.44
N LEU A 58 5.43 9.63 -0.16
CA LEU A 58 6.35 9.16 0.86
C LEU A 58 6.56 7.65 0.77
N THR A 59 5.49 6.90 0.59
CA THR A 59 5.58 5.45 0.51
C THR A 59 6.38 5.01 -0.71
N VAL A 60 6.13 5.63 -1.85
CA VAL A 60 6.89 5.32 -3.07
C VAL A 60 8.36 5.63 -2.85
N ALA A 61 8.68 6.79 -2.26
CA ALA A 61 10.06 7.16 -2.01
C ALA A 61 10.76 6.20 -1.06
N LEU A 62 10.08 5.76 -0.01
CA LEU A 62 10.67 4.83 0.95
C LEU A 62 10.98 3.49 0.29
N HIS A 63 10.08 2.98 -0.54
CA HIS A 63 10.33 1.73 -1.22
C HIS A 63 11.37 1.86 -2.34
N TYR A 64 11.54 3.06 -2.85
CA TYR A 64 12.59 3.30 -3.83
C TYR A 64 13.97 3.34 -3.16
N LEU A 65 14.07 3.92 -1.97
CA LEU A 65 15.36 4.15 -1.31
C LEU A 65 15.79 3.01 -0.38
N TYR A 66 14.85 2.29 0.21
CA TYR A 66 15.17 1.26 1.19
C TYR A 66 14.75 -0.12 0.70
N ASN A 67 15.33 -1.14 1.31
CA ASN A 67 15.10 -2.52 0.88
C ASN A 67 14.22 -3.26 1.89
N VAL A 68 12.91 -3.05 1.79
CA VAL A 68 11.96 -3.77 2.62
C VAL A 68 11.82 -5.17 2.04
N PRO A 69 11.82 -6.26 2.82
CA PRO A 69 11.70 -6.29 4.28
C PRO A 69 13.01 -6.27 5.05
N ASN A 70 14.18 -6.24 4.38
CA ASN A 70 15.45 -6.17 5.09
C ASN A 70 15.51 -4.92 5.97
N ASP A 71 15.05 -3.79 5.42
CA ASP A 71 14.84 -2.58 6.21
C ASP A 71 13.41 -2.62 6.72
N SER A 72 13.22 -2.35 8.00
CA SER A 72 11.89 -2.38 8.60
C SER A 72 11.15 -1.08 8.36
N LEU A 73 9.93 -1.19 7.89
CA LEU A 73 9.06 -0.04 7.69
C LEU A 73 7.88 -0.17 8.64
N VAL A 74 7.79 0.78 9.56
CA VAL A 74 6.77 0.78 10.60
C VAL A 74 5.87 1.99 10.43
N TRP A 75 4.57 1.76 10.47
CA TRP A 75 3.58 2.82 10.31
C TRP A 75 3.01 3.22 11.66
N ASP A 76 3.03 4.51 11.95
CA ASP A 76 2.43 5.01 13.17
C ASP A 76 0.92 4.85 13.05
N VAL A 77 0.33 4.07 13.96
CA VAL A 77 -1.07 3.65 13.96
C VAL A 77 -1.42 2.68 12.85
N GLY A 78 -0.94 2.88 11.63
CA GLY A 78 -1.08 1.89 10.55
C GLY A 78 -2.20 2.10 9.55
N HIS A 79 -3.16 2.97 9.82
CA HIS A 79 -4.28 3.16 8.88
C HIS A 79 -3.88 3.95 7.62
N GLN A 80 -2.64 4.36 7.53
CA GLN A 80 -2.10 5.09 6.38
C GLN A 80 -1.25 4.20 5.48
N ALA A 81 -1.35 2.90 5.63
CA ALA A 81 -0.45 1.96 4.96
C ALA A 81 -1.01 1.36 3.67
N TYR A 82 -2.05 1.93 3.10
CA TYR A 82 -2.67 1.34 1.91
C TYR A 82 -1.71 1.30 0.73
N SER A 83 -0.94 2.38 0.50
CA SER A 83 0.04 2.40 -0.58
C SER A 83 1.08 1.29 -0.40
N HIS A 84 1.53 1.08 0.84
CA HIS A 84 2.47 0.03 1.16
C HIS A 84 1.91 -1.35 0.77
N LYS A 85 0.66 -1.61 1.09
CA LYS A 85 0.05 -2.90 0.75
C LYS A 85 -0.04 -3.09 -0.76
N VAL A 86 -0.45 -2.05 -1.48
CA VAL A 86 -0.56 -2.14 -2.93
C VAL A 86 0.80 -2.41 -3.56
N LEU A 87 1.84 -1.76 -3.08
CA LEU A 87 3.18 -1.85 -3.67
C LEU A 87 3.95 -3.10 -3.27
N THR A 88 3.47 -3.84 -2.27
CA THR A 88 4.18 -5.01 -1.76
C THR A 88 3.52 -6.33 -2.16
N GLY A 89 2.98 -6.37 -3.37
CA GLY A 89 2.49 -7.62 -3.95
C GLY A 89 1.03 -7.92 -3.69
N ARG A 90 0.31 -7.03 -3.02
CA ARG A 90 -1.10 -7.24 -2.68
C ARG A 90 -2.03 -6.36 -3.50
N ARG A 91 -1.55 -5.88 -4.65
CA ARG A 91 -2.31 -4.95 -5.48
C ARG A 91 -3.69 -5.47 -5.86
N ASN A 92 -3.74 -6.69 -6.35
CA ASN A 92 -5.02 -7.23 -6.83
C ASN A 92 -5.96 -7.55 -5.67
N GLU A 93 -5.40 -7.91 -4.52
CA GLU A 93 -6.19 -8.22 -3.34
C GLU A 93 -6.69 -6.96 -2.64
N PHE A 94 -6.14 -5.81 -2.96
CA PHE A 94 -6.51 -4.55 -2.32
C PHE A 94 -7.99 -4.23 -2.56
N GLU A 95 -8.58 -4.74 -3.62
CA GLU A 95 -9.99 -4.51 -3.89
C GLU A 95 -10.89 -5.11 -2.81
N ASN A 96 -10.37 -6.03 -2.02
CA ASN A 96 -11.09 -6.66 -0.92
C ASN A 96 -10.64 -6.13 0.44
N ILE A 97 -10.01 -4.96 0.47
CA ILE A 97 -9.52 -4.41 1.73
C ILE A 97 -10.66 -4.22 2.72
N ARG A 98 -10.44 -4.63 3.94
CA ARG A 98 -11.39 -4.52 5.06
C ARG A 98 -12.66 -5.34 4.88
N LYS A 99 -12.73 -6.19 3.88
CA LYS A 99 -13.85 -7.11 3.70
C LYS A 99 -13.53 -8.44 4.36
N LEU A 100 -14.57 -9.23 4.60
CA LEU A 100 -14.40 -10.55 5.18
C LEU A 100 -13.49 -11.39 4.28
N ASN A 101 -12.48 -12.00 4.89
CA ASN A 101 -11.44 -12.79 4.20
C ASN A 101 -10.61 -11.96 3.22
N GLY A 102 -10.70 -10.63 3.28
CA GLY A 102 -9.87 -9.77 2.48
C GLY A 102 -8.70 -9.24 3.28
N LEU A 103 -8.00 -8.26 2.70
CA LEU A 103 -6.85 -7.65 3.36
C LEU A 103 -7.28 -6.86 4.58
N SER A 104 -6.43 -6.87 5.60
CA SER A 104 -6.63 -6.04 6.78
C SER A 104 -6.45 -4.56 6.42
N GLY A 105 -7.17 -3.69 7.12
CA GLY A 105 -6.99 -2.26 6.95
C GLY A 105 -5.72 -1.72 7.58
N PHE A 106 -4.98 -2.57 8.31
CA PHE A 106 -3.74 -2.19 8.98
C PHE A 106 -2.64 -3.20 8.63
N PRO A 107 -1.35 -2.85 8.81
CA PRO A 107 -0.28 -3.82 8.59
C PRO A 107 -0.43 -5.03 9.50
N ARG A 108 -0.12 -6.19 8.95
CA ARG A 108 -0.17 -7.45 9.70
C ARG A 108 0.99 -8.33 9.28
N ARG A 109 1.77 -8.79 10.25
CA ARG A 109 2.93 -9.61 9.96
C ARG A 109 2.57 -10.95 9.35
N ASP A 110 1.43 -11.51 9.71
CA ASP A 110 1.01 -12.79 9.15
C ASP A 110 0.37 -12.64 7.76
N GLU A 111 0.17 -11.40 7.30
CA GLU A 111 -0.37 -11.15 5.97
C GLU A 111 0.74 -11.06 4.94
N SER A 112 1.90 -10.49 5.31
CA SER A 112 2.97 -10.28 4.36
C SER A 112 4.31 -10.10 5.08
N LYS A 113 5.38 -10.62 4.47
CA LYS A 113 6.73 -10.42 5.00
C LYS A 113 7.15 -8.95 4.99
N TYR A 114 6.47 -8.12 4.22
CA TYR A 114 6.79 -6.71 4.14
C TYR A 114 6.17 -5.90 5.26
N ASP A 115 5.30 -6.49 6.06
CA ASP A 115 4.68 -5.83 7.20
C ASP A 115 5.49 -6.14 8.45
N SER A 116 6.31 -5.18 8.88
CA SER A 116 7.21 -5.39 10.01
C SER A 116 6.48 -5.44 11.35
N PHE A 117 5.33 -4.78 11.42
CA PHE A 117 4.54 -4.70 12.64
C PHE A 117 3.11 -5.00 12.35
N GLY A 118 2.44 -5.64 13.29
CA GLY A 118 1.00 -5.73 13.25
C GLY A 118 0.46 -4.68 14.19
N ALA A 119 -0.08 -3.59 13.65
CA ALA A 119 -0.55 -2.50 14.47
C ALA A 119 -1.93 -2.07 14.06
N GLY A 120 -2.83 -1.99 15.02
CA GLY A 120 -4.14 -1.42 14.82
C GLY A 120 -4.25 -0.09 15.51
N GLN A 121 -5.44 0.47 15.48
CA GLN A 121 -5.67 1.72 16.16
C GLN A 121 -5.73 1.57 17.65
N ILE A 122 -6.22 0.45 18.12
CA ILE A 122 -6.29 0.20 19.53
C ILE A 122 -4.98 -0.37 19.92
N GLY A 123 -4.40 0.28 20.77
CA GLY A 123 -3.11 -0.04 21.12
C GLY A 123 -2.96 -1.38 21.66
N ARG A 124 -2.30 -2.17 21.20
CA ARG A 124 -2.08 -3.23 21.57
C ARG A 124 -0.93 -3.37 21.85
N ALA A 125 -0.75 -3.65 22.48
CA ALA A 125 0.13 -3.66 23.02
C ALA A 125 0.94 -4.67 23.02
N HIS A 126 1.60 -5.00 22.83
CA HIS A 126 2.44 -5.83 22.88
C HIS A 126 2.88 -6.19 21.94
N VAL A 127 3.40 -6.38 21.78
CA VAL A 127 4.01 -6.54 21.03
C VAL A 127 4.76 -7.33 20.84
#